data_dfa8d2ce6079fa13a0bb12058fe7fa25
#
_entry.id   dfa8d2ce6079fa13a0bb12058fe7fa25
#
_cell.length_a   1.000
_cell.length_b   1.000
_cell.length_c   1.000
_cell.angle_alpha   90.00
_cell.angle_beta   90.00
_cell.angle_gamma   90.00
#
_symmetry.space_group_name_H-M   'P 1'
#
loop_
_entity.id
_entity.type
_entity.pdbx_description
1 polymer ?
#
loop_
_entity_poly.entity_id
_entity_poly.type
_entity_poly.pdbx_seq_one_letter_code
_entity_poly.pdbx_strand_id
1 'polypeptide(L)'
;DYTVLTDEKWFCFVLEQILSNALKYTKQGSVKISAEETENGLQIFVKDTGIGIKREDLPRIFEKGFTGYNGRMDKKASGLGLYLCKGVCEKLGHEIRVVSEEGEGTTVILTLQLEKVQQRDLVNM
;
A
#
# COMPACT_ATOMS: atom_id res chain seq x y z
N ASP A 1 7.72 16.26 -15.07
CA ASP A 1 7.23 16.93 -13.87
C ASP A 1 5.71 16.96 -13.84
N TYR A 2 5.14 16.23 -12.92
CA TYR A 2 3.70 16.24 -12.73
C TYR A 2 3.35 16.19 -11.25
N THR A 3 2.13 16.61 -10.95
CA THR A 3 1.63 16.66 -9.61
C THR A 3 0.50 15.66 -9.43
N VAL A 4 0.55 14.88 -8.38
CA VAL A 4 -0.57 14.03 -7.99
C VAL A 4 -1.33 14.78 -6.91
N LEU A 5 -2.60 15.09 -7.16
CA LEU A 5 -3.42 15.76 -6.18
C LEU A 5 -3.90 14.74 -5.16
N THR A 6 -3.38 14.86 -3.96
CA THR A 6 -3.76 13.99 -2.85
C THR A 6 -3.53 14.75 -1.54
N ASP A 7 -4.13 14.24 -0.47
CA ASP A 7 -3.89 14.77 0.86
C ASP A 7 -2.58 14.18 1.37
N GLU A 8 -1.56 15.02 1.45
CA GLU A 8 -0.21 14.61 1.85
C GLU A 8 -0.20 13.91 3.20
N LYS A 9 -0.98 14.42 4.15
CA LYS A 9 -1.05 13.85 5.49
C LYS A 9 -1.57 12.41 5.47
N TRP A 10 -2.63 12.17 4.72
CA TRP A 10 -3.21 10.84 4.62
C TRP A 10 -2.35 9.90 3.80
N PHE A 11 -1.70 10.43 2.76
CA PHE A 11 -0.78 9.64 1.96
C PHE A 11 0.42 9.18 2.79
N CYS A 12 0.98 10.07 3.61
CA CYS A 12 2.07 9.70 4.52
C CYS A 12 1.63 8.64 5.51
N PHE A 13 0.40 8.74 6.03
CA PHE A 13 -0.16 7.71 6.90
C PHE A 13 -0.15 6.34 6.22
N VAL A 14 -0.63 6.29 4.97
CA VAL A 14 -0.69 5.03 4.21
C VAL A 14 0.72 4.44 4.03
N LEU A 15 1.67 5.26 3.61
CA LEU A 15 3.05 4.81 3.43
C LEU A 15 3.65 4.30 4.73
N GLU A 16 3.42 4.99 5.83
CA GLU A 16 3.93 4.57 7.13
C GLU A 16 3.38 3.20 7.54
N GLN A 17 2.09 2.96 7.30
CA GLN A 17 1.48 1.68 7.61
C GLN A 17 2.08 0.55 6.76
N ILE A 18 2.25 0.80 5.47
CA ILE A 18 2.80 -0.20 4.55
C ILE A 18 4.25 -0.51 4.92
N LEU A 19 5.06 0.52 5.17
CA LEU A 19 6.45 0.34 5.55
C LEU A 19 6.60 -0.37 6.90
N SER A 20 5.76 0.00 7.85
CA SER A 20 5.76 -0.64 9.17
C SER A 20 5.49 -2.15 9.04
N ASN A 21 4.50 -2.53 8.21
CA ASN A 21 4.22 -3.94 7.98
C ASN A 21 5.39 -4.64 7.29
N ALA A 22 5.99 -4.01 6.28
CA ALA A 22 7.11 -4.60 5.56
C ALA A 22 8.28 -4.86 6.50
N LEU A 23 8.63 -3.89 7.35
CA LEU A 23 9.72 -4.03 8.30
C LEU A 23 9.40 -5.07 9.37
N LYS A 24 8.17 -5.11 9.84
CA LYS A 24 7.74 -6.02 10.89
C LYS A 24 7.83 -7.49 10.46
N TYR A 25 7.48 -7.78 9.21
CA TYR A 25 7.44 -9.15 8.72
C TYR A 25 8.67 -9.55 7.90
N THR A 26 9.70 -8.70 7.88
CA THR A 26 10.96 -8.98 7.22
C THR A 26 12.07 -8.98 8.28
N LYS A 27 12.30 -10.13 8.90
CA LYS A 27 13.33 -10.24 9.95
C LYS A 27 14.74 -10.26 9.37
N GLN A 28 14.90 -10.91 8.22
CA GLN A 28 16.15 -10.94 7.48
C GLN A 28 15.82 -10.73 6.03
N GLY A 29 16.60 -9.90 5.35
CA GLY A 29 16.37 -9.60 3.96
C GLY A 29 16.29 -8.10 3.72
N SER A 30 15.40 -7.68 2.82
CA SER A 30 15.35 -6.29 2.41
C SER A 30 13.93 -5.80 2.19
N VAL A 31 13.77 -4.49 2.31
CA VAL A 31 12.57 -3.76 1.91
C VAL A 31 13.02 -2.74 0.87
N LYS A 32 12.41 -2.78 -0.30
CA LYS A 32 12.76 -1.91 -1.40
C LYS A 32 11.55 -1.10 -1.84
N ILE A 33 11.75 0.21 -1.98
CA ILE A 33 10.72 1.10 -2.49
C ILE A 33 11.12 1.54 -3.87
N SER A 34 10.20 1.47 -4.82
CA SER A 34 10.43 1.97 -6.17
C SER A 34 9.16 2.62 -6.70
N ALA A 35 9.30 3.38 -7.77
CA ALA A 35 8.18 4.07 -8.38
C ALA A 35 8.30 3.99 -9.89
N GLU A 36 7.16 3.95 -10.57
CA GLU A 36 7.10 3.85 -12.01
C GLU A 36 5.95 4.71 -12.52
N GLU A 37 6.23 5.56 -13.52
CA GLU A 37 5.19 6.32 -14.20
C GLU A 37 4.48 5.46 -15.21
N THR A 38 3.17 5.61 -15.27
CA THR A 38 2.34 4.98 -16.30
C THR A 38 1.46 6.05 -16.95
N GLU A 39 0.82 5.71 -18.05
CA GLU A 39 -0.10 6.64 -18.70
C GLU A 39 -1.20 7.12 -17.78
N ASN A 40 -1.61 6.26 -16.85
CA ASN A 40 -2.76 6.52 -15.99
C ASN A 40 -2.39 7.02 -14.60
N GLY A 41 -1.09 7.07 -14.28
CA GLY A 41 -0.71 7.51 -12.95
C GLY A 41 0.69 7.12 -12.57
N LEU A 42 0.93 7.16 -11.27
CA LEU A 42 2.21 6.79 -10.68
C LEU A 42 1.99 5.56 -9.83
N GLN A 43 2.80 4.52 -10.05
CA GLN A 43 2.77 3.34 -9.21
C GLN A 43 3.95 3.35 -8.25
N ILE A 44 3.67 3.10 -6.99
CA ILE A 44 4.69 2.98 -5.95
C ILE A 44 4.67 1.54 -5.45
N PHE A 45 5.85 0.92 -5.46
CA PHE A 45 6.01 -0.47 -5.05
C PHE A 45 6.80 -0.51 -3.75
N VAL A 46 6.26 -1.21 -2.77
CA VAL A 46 6.99 -1.50 -1.53
C VAL A 46 7.14 -3.01 -1.49
N LYS A 47 8.34 -3.47 -1.83
CA LYS A 47 8.63 -4.90 -1.94
C LYS A 47 9.50 -5.34 -0.78
N ASP A 48 9.05 -6.37 -0.07
CA ASP A 48 9.85 -6.98 0.97
C ASP A 48 10.16 -8.44 0.64
N THR A 49 11.21 -8.95 1.25
CA THR A 49 11.61 -10.36 1.12
C THR A 49 11.27 -11.12 2.41
N GLY A 50 10.20 -10.73 3.06
CA GLY A 50 9.78 -11.32 4.31
C GLY A 50 9.06 -12.65 4.16
N ILE A 51 8.25 -12.96 5.17
CA ILE A 51 7.59 -14.27 5.27
C ILE A 51 6.46 -14.45 4.25
N GLY A 52 5.99 -13.37 3.64
CA GLY A 52 4.87 -13.46 2.73
C GLY A 52 3.54 -13.64 3.43
N ILE A 53 2.49 -13.78 2.64
CA ILE A 53 1.13 -13.95 3.15
C ILE A 53 0.59 -15.28 2.64
N LYS A 54 -0.05 -16.02 3.52
CA LYS A 54 -0.68 -17.29 3.14
C LYS A 54 -1.74 -17.03 2.08
N ARG A 55 -1.82 -17.94 1.11
CA ARG A 55 -2.74 -17.82 -0.01
C ARG A 55 -4.18 -17.64 0.43
N GLU A 56 -4.60 -18.38 1.45
CA GLU A 56 -5.94 -18.31 1.99
C GLU A 56 -6.23 -16.99 2.71
N ASP A 57 -5.18 -16.27 3.14
CA ASP A 57 -5.34 -14.98 3.83
C ASP A 57 -5.43 -13.80 2.84
N LEU A 58 -4.87 -13.93 1.64
CA LEU A 58 -4.81 -12.83 0.68
C LEU A 58 -6.16 -12.15 0.42
N PRO A 59 -7.26 -12.88 0.21
CA PRO A 59 -8.54 -12.22 -0.03
C PRO A 59 -9.07 -11.43 1.16
N ARG A 60 -8.50 -11.63 2.34
CA ARG A 60 -9.01 -11.07 3.59
C ARG A 60 -8.13 -9.99 4.20
N ILE A 61 -6.98 -9.68 3.60
CA ILE A 61 -6.00 -8.79 4.23
C ILE A 61 -6.50 -7.36 4.45
N PHE A 62 -7.51 -6.95 3.72
CA PHE A 62 -8.09 -5.61 3.88
C PHE A 62 -9.34 -5.60 4.75
N GLU A 63 -9.75 -6.74 5.29
CA GLU A 63 -10.91 -6.80 6.18
C GLU A 63 -10.59 -6.16 7.52
N LYS A 64 -11.57 -5.46 8.09
CA LYS A 64 -11.41 -4.81 9.38
C LYS A 64 -11.12 -5.85 10.47
N GLY A 65 -10.02 -5.64 11.18
CA GLY A 65 -9.64 -6.51 12.29
C GLY A 65 -9.01 -7.83 11.90
N PHE A 66 -8.84 -8.11 10.58
CA PHE A 66 -8.19 -9.35 10.17
C PHE A 66 -6.67 -9.24 10.37
N THR A 67 -6.10 -10.18 11.12
CA THR A 67 -4.67 -10.20 11.39
C THR A 67 -3.94 -11.34 10.67
N GLY A 68 -4.68 -12.34 10.16
CA GLY A 68 -4.09 -13.50 9.51
C GLY A 68 -3.23 -14.34 10.44
N TYR A 69 -2.55 -15.33 9.89
CA TYR A 69 -1.65 -16.18 10.65
C TYR A 69 -0.48 -15.38 11.24
N ASN A 70 0.15 -14.55 10.41
CA ASN A 70 1.30 -13.77 10.83
C ASN A 70 0.95 -12.73 11.88
N GLY A 71 -0.19 -12.07 11.72
CA GLY A 71 -0.68 -11.09 12.66
C GLY A 71 -1.07 -11.70 14.00
N ARG A 72 -1.59 -12.93 14.00
CA ARG A 72 -1.93 -13.63 15.24
C ARG A 72 -0.70 -13.96 16.09
N MET A 73 0.45 -14.10 15.45
CA MET A 73 1.70 -14.31 16.14
C MET A 73 2.25 -13.04 16.78
N ASP A 74 1.73 -11.89 16.41
CA ASP A 74 2.12 -10.60 16.95
C ASP A 74 0.98 -10.05 17.82
N LYS A 75 1.21 -10.03 19.12
CA LYS A 75 0.22 -9.58 20.09
C LYS A 75 -0.19 -8.12 19.93
N LYS A 76 0.62 -7.33 19.21
CA LYS A 76 0.35 -5.90 19.00
C LYS A 76 -0.43 -5.63 17.71
N ALA A 77 -0.63 -6.64 16.88
CA ALA A 77 -1.34 -6.46 15.63
C ALA A 77 -2.83 -6.25 15.89
N SER A 78 -3.37 -5.15 15.36
CA SER A 78 -4.78 -4.82 15.52
C SER A 78 -5.63 -5.22 14.31
N GLY A 79 -4.99 -5.48 13.18
CA GLY A 79 -5.70 -5.77 11.94
C GLY A 79 -6.38 -4.56 11.33
N LEU A 80 -6.03 -3.35 11.75
CA LEU A 80 -6.66 -2.13 11.27
C LEU A 80 -5.82 -1.39 10.22
N GLY A 81 -4.49 -1.64 10.19
CA GLY A 81 -3.58 -0.88 9.33
C GLY A 81 -3.97 -0.93 7.85
N LEU A 82 -4.04 -2.13 7.27
CA LEU A 82 -4.38 -2.27 5.85
C LEU A 82 -5.84 -1.90 5.56
N TYR A 83 -6.75 -2.20 6.49
CA TYR A 83 -8.14 -1.77 6.34
C TYR A 83 -8.23 -0.24 6.20
N LEU A 84 -7.54 0.48 7.07
CA LEU A 84 -7.54 1.94 7.02
C LEU A 84 -6.86 2.46 5.75
N CYS A 85 -5.75 1.82 5.34
CA CYS A 85 -5.05 2.21 4.11
C CYS A 85 -5.96 2.10 2.90
N LYS A 86 -6.71 1.01 2.80
CA LYS A 86 -7.63 0.83 1.67
C LYS A 86 -8.72 1.89 1.68
N GLY A 87 -9.29 2.18 2.85
CA GLY A 87 -10.31 3.21 2.98
C GLY A 87 -9.81 4.59 2.58
N VAL A 88 -8.61 4.94 3.00
CA VAL A 88 -7.99 6.22 2.64
C VAL A 88 -7.72 6.29 1.13
N CYS A 89 -7.16 5.22 0.55
CA CYS A 89 -6.90 5.17 -0.88
C CYS A 89 -8.18 5.35 -1.69
N GLU A 90 -9.25 4.67 -1.31
CA GLU A 90 -10.53 4.80 -2.00
C GLU A 90 -11.05 6.23 -1.95
N LYS A 91 -10.97 6.89 -0.80
CA LYS A 91 -11.39 8.28 -0.65
C LYS A 91 -10.58 9.24 -1.51
N LEU A 92 -9.30 8.97 -1.67
CA LEU A 92 -8.41 9.82 -2.45
C LEU A 92 -8.42 9.48 -3.94
N GLY A 93 -9.16 8.45 -4.34
CA GLY A 93 -9.21 8.03 -5.74
C GLY A 93 -8.00 7.24 -6.18
N HIS A 94 -7.29 6.64 -5.24
CA HIS A 94 -6.13 5.80 -5.51
C HIS A 94 -6.46 4.34 -5.29
N GLU A 95 -5.56 3.46 -5.74
CA GLU A 95 -5.74 2.02 -5.63
C GLU A 95 -4.59 1.41 -4.84
N ILE A 96 -4.91 0.42 -4.02
CA ILE A 96 -3.91 -0.36 -3.30
C ILE A 96 -4.11 -1.82 -3.64
N ARG A 97 -3.03 -2.52 -4.02
CA ARG A 97 -3.03 -3.95 -4.31
C ARG A 97 -1.86 -4.61 -3.61
N VAL A 98 -2.01 -5.90 -3.36
CA VAL A 98 -0.97 -6.69 -2.71
C VAL A 98 -0.74 -7.95 -3.52
N VAL A 99 0.52 -8.23 -3.81
CA VAL A 99 0.96 -9.47 -4.44
C VAL A 99 1.92 -10.11 -3.44
N SER A 100 1.70 -11.36 -3.12
CA SER A 100 2.52 -12.04 -2.12
C SER A 100 2.60 -13.52 -2.39
N GLU A 101 3.73 -14.10 -1.98
CA GLU A 101 3.92 -15.54 -2.00
C GLU A 101 4.58 -15.94 -0.69
N GLU A 102 3.95 -16.91 -0.01
CA GLU A 102 4.44 -17.38 1.28
C GLU A 102 5.87 -17.89 1.16
N GLY A 103 6.73 -17.43 2.06
CA GLY A 103 8.14 -17.79 2.05
C GLY A 103 9.02 -16.92 1.16
N GLU A 104 8.45 -16.09 0.30
CA GLU A 104 9.22 -15.25 -0.63
C GLU A 104 9.11 -13.77 -0.36
N GLY A 105 7.96 -13.31 0.11
CA GLY A 105 7.78 -11.92 0.45
C GLY A 105 6.49 -11.33 -0.08
N THR A 106 6.37 -10.02 0.07
CA THR A 106 5.16 -9.28 -0.26
C THR A 106 5.51 -8.00 -1.01
N THR A 107 4.72 -7.68 -2.02
CA THR A 107 4.80 -6.40 -2.71
C THR A 107 3.46 -5.69 -2.57
N VAL A 108 3.50 -4.50 -1.99
CA VAL A 108 2.33 -3.63 -1.93
C VAL A 108 2.47 -2.62 -3.06
N ILE A 109 1.41 -2.46 -3.85
CA ILE A 109 1.40 -1.57 -5.01
C ILE A 109 0.35 -0.50 -4.78
N LEU A 110 0.81 0.75 -4.73
CA LEU A 110 -0.07 1.92 -4.67
C LEU A 110 -0.14 2.52 -6.07
N THR A 111 -1.33 2.66 -6.62
CA THR A 111 -1.51 3.32 -7.91
C THR A 111 -2.17 4.66 -7.64
N LEU A 112 -1.40 5.72 -7.83
CA LEU A 112 -1.86 7.08 -7.63
C LEU A 112 -2.36 7.59 -8.97
N GLN A 113 -3.65 7.93 -9.04
CA GLN A 113 -4.24 8.43 -10.26
C GLN A 113 -3.73 9.83 -10.53
N LEU A 114 -3.31 10.07 -11.76
CA LEU A 114 -2.99 11.44 -12.20
C LEU A 114 -4.28 12.23 -12.25
N GLU A 115 -4.22 13.45 -11.75
CA GLU A 115 -5.40 14.31 -11.71
C GLU A 115 -5.67 14.93 -13.08
N LYS A 116 -6.63 14.37 -13.80
CA LYS A 116 -7.00 14.87 -15.12
C LYS A 116 -7.60 16.28 -15.06
N VAL A 117 -8.26 16.58 -13.95
CA VAL A 117 -8.84 17.89 -13.72
C VAL A 117 -7.76 18.95 -13.60
N GLN A 118 -6.58 18.57 -13.11
CA GLN A 118 -5.44 19.46 -12.97
C GLN A 118 -5.07 20.14 -14.29
N GLN A 119 -5.06 19.39 -15.39
CA GLN A 119 -4.75 19.93 -16.70
C GLN A 119 -5.81 20.93 -17.13
N ARG A 120 -7.07 20.64 -16.86
CA ARG A 120 -8.19 21.54 -17.15
C ARG A 120 -8.09 22.81 -16.31
N ASP A 121 -7.74 22.67 -15.05
CA ASP A 121 -7.59 23.82 -14.16
C ASP A 121 -6.49 24.75 -14.63
N LEU A 122 -5.38 24.19 -15.12
CA LEU A 122 -4.30 24.98 -15.68
C LEU A 122 -4.74 25.75 -16.93
N VAL A 123 -5.56 25.12 -17.74
CA VAL A 123 -6.09 25.77 -18.96
C VAL A 123 -7.04 26.93 -18.62
N ASN A 124 -7.78 26.81 -17.55
CA ASN A 124 -8.78 27.78 -17.14
C ASN A 124 -8.23 28.89 -16.25
N MET A 125 -6.97 28.83 -15.94
CA MET A 125 -6.30 29.89 -15.20
C MET A 125 -5.90 31.02 -16.13
#